data_63a78a7715580465d0868f61c317466b
#
_entry.id   63a78a7715580465d0868f61c317466b
#
_cell.length_a   1.000
_cell.length_b   1.000
_cell.length_c   1.000
_cell.angle_alpha   90.00
_cell.angle_beta   90.00
_cell.angle_gamma   90.00
#
_symmetry.space_group_name_H-M   'P 1'
#
loop_
_entity.id
_entity.type
_entity.pdbx_description
1 polymer ?
#
loop_
_entity_poly.entity_id
_entity_poly.type
_entity_poly.pdbx_seq_one_letter_code
_entity_poly.pdbx_strand_id
1 'polypeptide(L)'
;MLSPKRTKFRKQHRGRMKGIASKGNTIAFGQFALQAQDCGWVTARQIEASRRAMTRYVKRGGKIWIRIFPDKPVTMRPAETRMGSGKGNPEFWVAVVKPGRILFEMGGEEITEEIAKEAMRLAQYKLPVKTKFISSDINLSSDLSVEVKTGKDSKEEVKK
;
A
#
# COMPACT_ATOMS: atom_id res chain seq x y z
N MET A 1 -2.53 -7.74 -17.69
CA MET A 1 -2.19 -6.87 -16.55
C MET A 1 -3.47 -6.27 -15.98
N LEU A 2 -3.46 -5.91 -14.68
CA LEU A 2 -4.62 -5.28 -14.04
C LEU A 2 -4.91 -3.93 -14.68
N SER A 3 -6.13 -3.77 -15.19
CA SER A 3 -6.64 -2.52 -15.75
C SER A 3 -8.16 -2.49 -15.68
N PRO A 4 -8.81 -1.33 -15.59
CA PRO A 4 -10.26 -1.25 -15.63
C PRO A 4 -10.80 -1.73 -16.97
N LYS A 5 -11.90 -2.49 -16.94
CA LYS A 5 -12.61 -2.94 -18.17
C LYS A 5 -13.30 -1.76 -18.88
N ARG A 6 -13.85 -0.82 -18.09
CA ARG A 6 -14.56 0.36 -18.60
C ARG A 6 -14.28 1.56 -17.68
N THR A 7 -14.04 2.71 -18.27
CA THR A 7 -13.82 3.97 -17.53
C THR A 7 -14.79 5.04 -18.03
N LYS A 8 -15.27 5.88 -17.10
CA LYS A 8 -16.11 7.03 -17.46
C LYS A 8 -15.30 8.11 -18.18
N PHE A 9 -14.06 8.35 -17.73
CA PHE A 9 -13.16 9.34 -18.31
C PHE A 9 -11.84 8.68 -18.70
N ARG A 10 -11.39 8.91 -19.92
CA ARG A 10 -10.14 8.35 -20.44
C ARG A 10 -8.89 8.98 -19.83
N LYS A 11 -8.97 10.26 -19.46
CA LYS A 11 -7.87 11.03 -18.89
C LYS A 11 -8.31 11.65 -17.58
N GLN A 12 -7.42 11.75 -16.60
CA GLN A 12 -7.70 12.31 -15.28
C GLN A 12 -6.65 13.37 -14.92
N HIS A 13 -7.00 14.27 -14.00
CA HIS A 13 -6.05 15.21 -13.41
C HIS A 13 -5.04 14.47 -12.52
N ARG A 14 -3.84 15.06 -12.35
CA ARG A 14 -2.79 14.46 -11.53
C ARG A 14 -3.25 14.25 -10.07
N GLY A 15 -3.96 15.22 -9.50
CA GLY A 15 -4.47 15.16 -8.14
C GLY A 15 -3.39 15.38 -7.08
N ARG A 16 -3.83 15.37 -5.81
CA ARG A 16 -2.98 15.51 -4.61
C ARG A 16 -3.04 14.22 -3.81
N MET A 17 -1.90 13.81 -3.23
CA MET A 17 -1.78 12.59 -2.41
C MET A 17 -1.59 12.90 -0.91
N LYS A 18 -2.13 14.03 -0.43
CA LYS A 18 -2.02 14.44 0.98
C LYS A 18 -2.97 13.62 1.87
N GLY A 19 -2.59 13.49 3.15
CA GLY A 19 -3.39 12.84 4.19
C GLY A 19 -3.16 11.33 4.29
N ILE A 20 -3.76 10.73 5.32
CA ILE A 20 -3.68 9.31 5.67
C ILE A 20 -4.85 8.55 5.04
N ALA A 21 -4.71 7.26 4.85
CA ALA A 21 -5.78 6.41 4.35
C ALA A 21 -6.87 6.21 5.42
N SER A 22 -8.08 6.66 5.15
CA SER A 22 -9.25 6.47 6.03
C SER A 22 -9.98 5.14 5.77
N LYS A 23 -9.76 4.51 4.62
CA LYS A 23 -10.38 3.24 4.22
C LYS A 23 -9.31 2.27 3.73
N GLY A 24 -9.50 0.97 4.01
CA GLY A 24 -8.56 -0.08 3.62
C GLY A 24 -7.22 0.00 4.36
N ASN A 25 -7.25 0.47 5.60
CA ASN A 25 -6.14 0.54 6.54
C ASN A 25 -6.14 -0.61 7.56
N THR A 26 -7.17 -1.45 7.56
CA THR A 26 -7.33 -2.62 8.43
C THR A 26 -7.24 -3.92 7.63
N ILE A 27 -6.73 -4.97 8.27
CA ILE A 27 -6.71 -6.33 7.73
C ILE A 27 -8.15 -6.85 7.70
N ALA A 28 -8.56 -7.47 6.59
CA ALA A 28 -9.93 -7.94 6.41
C ALA A 28 -10.02 -9.41 5.95
N PHE A 29 -9.04 -9.93 5.26
CA PHE A 29 -9.09 -11.27 4.64
C PHE A 29 -8.01 -12.21 5.15
N GLY A 30 -6.81 -11.70 5.41
CA GLY A 30 -5.66 -12.49 5.80
C GLY A 30 -5.31 -12.31 7.27
N GLN A 31 -4.25 -13.01 7.69
CA GLN A 31 -3.65 -12.86 9.01
C GLN A 31 -2.50 -11.85 8.99
N PHE A 32 -1.85 -11.71 7.85
CA PHE A 32 -0.68 -10.86 7.65
C PHE A 32 -0.93 -9.84 6.55
N ALA A 33 -0.39 -8.65 6.68
CA ALA A 33 -0.56 -7.58 5.71
C ALA A 33 0.70 -6.75 5.48
N LEU A 34 0.80 -6.17 4.28
CA LEU A 34 1.80 -5.20 3.90
C LEU A 34 1.16 -3.82 3.80
N GLN A 35 1.49 -2.92 4.72
CA GLN A 35 0.95 -1.57 4.81
C GLN A 35 1.93 -0.54 4.26
N ALA A 36 1.42 0.43 3.49
CA ALA A 36 2.20 1.56 3.01
C ALA A 36 2.47 2.58 4.13
N GLN A 37 3.71 3.05 4.24
CA GLN A 37 4.12 4.14 5.13
C GLN A 37 4.15 5.50 4.42
N ASP A 38 4.42 5.48 3.12
CA ASP A 38 4.52 6.68 2.30
C ASP A 38 3.38 6.76 1.28
N CYS A 39 3.13 7.97 0.77
CA CYS A 39 2.24 8.15 -0.38
C CYS A 39 2.99 7.90 -1.70
N GLY A 40 2.29 7.35 -2.68
CA GLY A 40 2.89 7.10 -3.98
C GLY A 40 1.91 6.53 -5.01
N TRP A 41 2.41 6.36 -6.22
CA TRP A 41 1.72 5.67 -7.29
C TRP A 41 2.34 4.30 -7.51
N VAL A 42 1.53 3.28 -7.40
CA VAL A 42 1.94 1.90 -7.65
C VAL A 42 1.37 1.46 -8.98
N THR A 43 2.23 1.11 -9.92
CA THR A 43 1.83 0.71 -11.27
C THR A 43 1.27 -0.71 -11.29
N ALA A 44 0.45 -1.04 -12.28
CA ALA A 44 -0.07 -2.39 -12.50
C ALA A 44 1.06 -3.44 -12.63
N ARG A 45 2.19 -3.05 -13.24
CA ARG A 45 3.39 -3.92 -13.35
C ARG A 45 4.03 -4.21 -12.00
N GLN A 46 4.13 -3.21 -11.13
CA GLN A 46 4.69 -3.36 -9.78
C GLN A 46 3.80 -4.24 -8.89
N ILE A 47 2.48 -4.08 -8.98
CA ILE A 47 1.52 -4.92 -8.26
C ILE A 47 1.70 -6.40 -8.68
N GLU A 48 1.77 -6.67 -9.96
CA GLU A 48 1.95 -8.03 -10.47
C GLU A 48 3.33 -8.61 -10.13
N ALA A 49 4.40 -7.81 -10.18
CA ALA A 49 5.74 -8.22 -9.78
C ALA A 49 5.79 -8.61 -8.30
N SER A 50 5.15 -7.84 -7.43
CA SER A 50 5.04 -8.12 -5.99
C SER A 50 4.26 -9.40 -5.74
N ARG A 51 3.09 -9.56 -6.38
CA ARG A 51 2.28 -10.78 -6.28
C ARG A 51 3.07 -12.02 -6.69
N ARG A 52 3.79 -11.96 -7.81
CA ARG A 52 4.62 -13.08 -8.29
C ARG A 52 5.75 -13.43 -7.34
N ALA A 53 6.39 -12.43 -6.75
CA ALA A 53 7.46 -12.63 -5.76
C ALA A 53 6.94 -13.38 -4.53
N MET A 54 5.81 -12.94 -3.96
CA MET A 54 5.17 -13.60 -2.82
C MET A 54 4.73 -15.04 -3.16
N THR A 55 4.00 -15.22 -4.25
CA THR A 55 3.50 -16.54 -4.67
C THR A 55 4.63 -17.54 -4.91
N ARG A 56 5.75 -17.09 -5.50
CA ARG A 56 6.92 -17.93 -5.72
C ARG A 56 7.55 -18.39 -4.41
N TYR A 57 7.67 -17.49 -3.44
CA TYR A 57 8.28 -17.81 -2.15
C TYR A 57 7.41 -18.80 -1.36
N VAL A 58 6.11 -18.58 -1.29
CA VAL A 58 5.16 -19.43 -0.55
C VAL A 58 4.87 -20.76 -1.28
N LYS A 59 5.44 -21.00 -2.46
CA LYS A 59 5.23 -22.23 -3.27
C LYS A 59 3.74 -22.57 -3.49
N ARG A 60 2.87 -21.56 -3.54
CA ARG A 60 1.41 -21.65 -3.68
C ARG A 60 0.69 -22.21 -2.43
N GLY A 61 1.34 -22.38 -1.29
CA GLY A 61 0.78 -22.92 -0.05
C GLY A 61 -0.15 -21.97 0.71
N GLY A 62 -0.50 -20.79 0.16
CA GLY A 62 -1.39 -19.85 0.84
C GLY A 62 -2.17 -18.97 -0.10
N LYS A 63 -3.07 -18.18 0.46
CA LYS A 63 -3.90 -17.23 -0.28
C LYS A 63 -3.36 -15.82 -0.15
N ILE A 64 -3.26 -15.11 -1.28
CA ILE A 64 -2.79 -13.74 -1.36
C ILE A 64 -3.92 -12.88 -1.91
N TRP A 65 -4.27 -11.80 -1.19
CA TRP A 65 -5.25 -10.82 -1.62
C TRP A 65 -4.57 -9.50 -1.96
N ILE A 66 -4.87 -8.99 -3.14
CA ILE A 66 -4.43 -7.66 -3.57
C ILE A 66 -5.49 -6.66 -3.14
N ARG A 67 -5.15 -5.74 -2.24
CA ARG A 67 -6.08 -4.75 -1.66
C ARG A 67 -6.12 -3.42 -2.43
N ILE A 68 -5.28 -3.26 -3.43
CA ILE A 68 -5.19 -2.09 -4.29
C ILE A 68 -5.49 -2.45 -5.73
N PHE A 69 -6.09 -1.52 -6.46
CA PHE A 69 -6.38 -1.69 -7.88
C PHE A 69 -5.91 -0.45 -8.66
N PRO A 70 -5.23 -0.61 -9.80
CA PRO A 70 -4.76 0.48 -10.61
C PRO A 70 -5.90 1.04 -11.48
N ASP A 71 -6.59 2.03 -10.96
CA ASP A 71 -7.77 2.66 -11.57
C ASP A 71 -7.49 4.02 -12.22
N LYS A 72 -6.34 4.62 -11.91
CA LYS A 72 -5.96 5.94 -12.41
C LYS A 72 -5.09 5.85 -13.66
N PRO A 73 -5.53 6.42 -14.81
CA PRO A 73 -4.72 6.49 -16.01
C PRO A 73 -3.66 7.60 -15.89
N VAL A 74 -2.43 7.27 -16.22
CA VAL A 74 -1.33 8.25 -16.35
C VAL A 74 -1.05 8.47 -17.82
N THR A 75 -1.04 9.74 -18.22
CA THR A 75 -0.79 10.15 -19.61
C THR A 75 0.68 10.55 -19.77
N MET A 76 1.28 10.12 -20.87
CA MET A 76 2.61 10.55 -21.28
C MET A 76 2.58 11.12 -22.69
N ARG A 77 3.50 12.00 -22.98
CA ARG A 77 3.77 12.46 -24.35
C ARG A 77 4.95 11.68 -24.91
N PRO A 78 4.97 11.37 -26.19
CA PRO A 78 6.15 10.83 -26.86
C PRO A 78 7.34 11.81 -26.71
N ALA A 79 8.55 11.27 -26.63
CA ALA A 79 9.76 12.05 -26.33
C ALA A 79 10.04 13.14 -27.39
N GLU A 80 9.70 12.90 -28.66
CA GLU A 80 9.98 13.79 -29.78
C GLU A 80 8.85 14.76 -30.13
N THR A 81 7.80 14.83 -29.29
CA THR A 81 6.66 15.69 -29.54
C THR A 81 6.91 17.12 -29.06
N ARG A 82 6.64 18.12 -29.91
CA ARG A 82 6.67 19.54 -29.54
C ARG A 82 5.65 19.85 -28.44
N MET A 83 5.88 20.93 -27.67
CA MET A 83 4.93 21.41 -26.66
C MET A 83 3.64 21.94 -27.31
N GLY A 84 2.53 21.89 -26.57
CA GLY A 84 1.20 22.31 -27.08
C GLY A 84 0.30 21.14 -27.45
N SER A 85 -0.79 21.40 -28.18
CA SER A 85 -1.76 20.41 -28.73
C SER A 85 -2.43 19.48 -27.73
N GLY A 86 -2.55 19.89 -26.46
CA GLY A 86 -3.36 19.20 -25.45
C GLY A 86 -2.62 18.11 -24.66
N LYS A 87 -3.38 17.35 -23.88
CA LYS A 87 -2.90 16.30 -22.97
C LYS A 87 -2.56 15.03 -23.75
N GLY A 88 -1.41 14.41 -23.41
CA GLY A 88 -0.96 13.15 -24.02
C GLY A 88 -1.94 11.99 -23.86
N ASN A 89 -1.67 10.88 -24.52
CA ASN A 89 -2.47 9.66 -24.42
C ASN A 89 -2.23 8.92 -23.10
N PRO A 90 -3.22 8.14 -22.59
CA PRO A 90 -3.01 7.23 -21.47
C PRO A 90 -1.97 6.17 -21.85
N GLU A 91 -0.95 6.02 -21.00
CA GLU A 91 0.15 5.08 -21.20
C GLU A 91 0.04 3.87 -20.26
N PHE A 92 -0.20 4.12 -18.99
CA PHE A 92 -0.28 3.06 -17.99
C PHE A 92 -1.24 3.41 -16.86
N TRP A 93 -1.60 2.39 -16.08
CA TRP A 93 -2.52 2.48 -14.96
C TRP A 93 -1.77 2.43 -13.64
N VAL A 94 -2.20 3.26 -12.67
CA VAL A 94 -1.62 3.31 -11.33
C VAL A 94 -2.70 3.28 -10.26
N ALA A 95 -2.37 2.68 -9.12
CA ALA A 95 -3.09 2.80 -7.88
C ALA A 95 -2.50 3.95 -7.07
N VAL A 96 -3.34 4.87 -6.62
CA VAL A 96 -2.93 5.95 -5.71
C VAL A 96 -2.95 5.41 -4.29
N VAL A 97 -1.78 5.37 -3.67
CA VAL A 97 -1.59 4.87 -2.31
C VAL A 97 -1.34 6.04 -1.37
N LYS A 98 -1.98 6.01 -0.20
CA LYS A 98 -1.73 6.93 0.91
C LYS A 98 -1.12 6.17 2.09
N PRO A 99 -0.38 6.84 3.00
CA PRO A 99 0.12 6.21 4.21
C PRO A 99 -0.99 5.52 5.00
N GLY A 100 -0.71 4.35 5.54
CA GLY A 100 -1.68 3.53 6.26
C GLY A 100 -2.50 2.56 5.38
N ARG A 101 -2.43 2.67 4.05
CA ARG A 101 -3.16 1.78 3.14
C ARG A 101 -2.53 0.38 3.11
N ILE A 102 -3.35 -0.66 3.27
CA ILE A 102 -2.93 -2.04 3.04
C ILE A 102 -2.86 -2.31 1.54
N LEU A 103 -1.74 -2.87 1.11
CA LEU A 103 -1.44 -3.18 -0.29
C LEU A 103 -1.75 -4.63 -0.62
N PHE A 104 -1.28 -5.54 0.23
CA PHE A 104 -1.46 -6.98 0.10
C PHE A 104 -1.81 -7.57 1.45
N GLU A 105 -2.60 -8.64 1.43
CA GLU A 105 -2.83 -9.49 2.58
C GLU A 105 -2.46 -10.92 2.22
N MET A 106 -2.07 -11.68 3.23
CA MET A 106 -1.68 -13.08 3.11
C MET A 106 -2.28 -13.87 4.27
N GLY A 107 -2.74 -15.09 3.98
CA GLY A 107 -3.27 -16.00 4.98
C GLY A 107 -3.37 -17.41 4.43
N GLY A 108 -3.48 -18.38 5.34
CA GLY A 108 -3.57 -19.81 5.06
C GLY A 108 -3.01 -20.61 6.22
N GLU A 109 -3.44 -21.85 6.38
CA GLU A 109 -3.02 -22.72 7.47
C GLU A 109 -1.51 -23.06 7.43
N GLU A 110 -0.92 -23.08 6.22
CA GLU A 110 0.49 -23.41 6.01
C GLU A 110 1.43 -22.18 6.14
N ILE A 111 0.88 -20.97 6.35
CA ILE A 111 1.68 -19.75 6.38
C ILE A 111 1.99 -19.37 7.81
N THR A 112 3.25 -19.59 8.22
CA THR A 112 3.78 -19.07 9.48
C THR A 112 4.13 -17.59 9.33
N GLU A 113 4.26 -16.88 10.46
CA GLU A 113 4.64 -15.47 10.48
C GLU A 113 5.99 -15.23 9.80
N GLU A 114 6.96 -16.11 10.00
CA GLU A 114 8.29 -16.02 9.40
C GLU A 114 8.24 -16.12 7.88
N ILE A 115 7.46 -17.06 7.34
CA ILE A 115 7.25 -17.22 5.90
C ILE A 115 6.55 -16.00 5.33
N ALA A 116 5.52 -15.49 5.99
CA ALA A 116 4.79 -14.30 5.57
C ALA A 116 5.68 -13.05 5.57
N LYS A 117 6.48 -12.85 6.61
CA LYS A 117 7.40 -11.73 6.75
C LYS A 117 8.45 -11.70 5.64
N GLU A 118 9.05 -12.86 5.34
CA GLU A 118 10.04 -12.96 4.27
C GLU A 118 9.40 -12.79 2.88
N ALA A 119 8.24 -13.41 2.62
CA ALA A 119 7.51 -13.23 1.37
C ALA A 119 7.16 -11.76 1.12
N MET A 120 6.69 -11.06 2.15
CA MET A 120 6.35 -9.63 2.07
C MET A 120 7.59 -8.74 1.94
N ARG A 121 8.73 -9.14 2.54
CA ARG A 121 10.01 -8.46 2.33
C ARG A 121 10.44 -8.51 0.87
N LEU A 122 10.30 -9.66 0.21
CA LEU A 122 10.58 -9.79 -1.21
C LEU A 122 9.64 -8.94 -2.09
N ALA A 123 8.37 -8.82 -1.70
CA ALA A 123 7.42 -7.96 -2.38
C ALA A 123 7.75 -6.46 -2.20
N GLN A 124 8.21 -6.06 -1.03
CA GLN A 124 8.60 -4.69 -0.72
C GLN A 124 9.64 -4.14 -1.69
N TYR A 125 10.62 -4.93 -2.09
CA TYR A 125 11.65 -4.52 -3.07
C TYR A 125 11.11 -4.24 -4.48
N LYS A 126 9.88 -4.64 -4.79
CA LYS A 126 9.22 -4.38 -6.07
C LYS A 126 8.30 -3.15 -6.04
N LEU A 127 8.14 -2.54 -4.86
CA LEU A 127 7.25 -1.40 -4.65
C LEU A 127 8.02 -0.08 -4.56
N PRO A 128 7.46 1.03 -5.06
CA PRO A 128 8.10 2.35 -5.04
C PRO A 128 7.90 3.10 -3.72
N VAL A 129 7.12 2.53 -2.78
CA VAL A 129 6.77 3.13 -1.49
C VAL A 129 7.35 2.32 -0.35
N LYS A 130 7.71 2.98 0.75
CA LYS A 130 8.09 2.29 1.98
C LYS A 130 6.89 1.57 2.56
N THR A 131 7.11 0.36 3.07
CA THR A 131 6.04 -0.49 3.59
C THR A 131 6.43 -1.10 4.93
N LYS A 132 5.42 -1.43 5.74
CA LYS A 132 5.54 -2.10 7.03
C LYS A 132 4.77 -3.42 6.99
N PHE A 133 5.35 -4.46 7.54
CA PHE A 133 4.66 -5.73 7.82
C PHE A 133 3.77 -5.56 9.06
N ILE A 134 2.55 -6.08 9.00
CA ILE A 134 1.57 -6.08 10.10
C ILE A 134 0.96 -7.47 10.20
N SER A 135 0.85 -7.96 11.45
CA SER A 135 0.07 -9.16 11.80
C SER A 135 -1.24 -8.74 12.47
N SER A 136 -2.29 -9.54 12.31
CA SER A 136 -3.58 -9.31 12.97
C SER A 136 -3.46 -9.31 14.50
N ASP A 137 -2.53 -10.09 15.05
CA ASP A 137 -2.35 -10.24 16.49
C ASP A 137 -1.63 -9.05 17.15
N ILE A 138 -0.90 -8.23 16.36
CA ILE A 138 -0.14 -7.07 16.87
C ILE A 138 -1.03 -5.83 17.03
N ASN A 139 -2.15 -5.73 16.30
CA ASN A 139 -3.03 -4.56 16.40
C ASN A 139 -3.82 -4.47 17.72
N LEU A 140 -3.88 -5.53 18.51
CA LEU A 140 -4.55 -5.52 19.81
C LEU A 140 -3.64 -5.06 20.99
N SER A 141 -2.31 -5.10 20.81
CA SER A 141 -1.37 -4.80 21.90
C SER A 141 -0.68 -3.44 21.80
N SER A 142 -0.66 -2.79 20.63
CA SER A 142 0.03 -1.50 20.44
C SER A 142 -0.84 -0.28 20.73
N ASP A 143 -2.17 -0.41 20.68
CA ASP A 143 -3.07 0.72 20.97
C ASP A 143 -3.31 0.91 22.47
N LEU A 144 -3.01 -0.09 23.30
CA LEU A 144 -3.12 -0.01 24.77
C LEU A 144 -1.90 0.60 25.46
N SER A 145 -0.78 0.77 24.77
CA SER A 145 0.47 1.27 25.38
C SER A 145 0.79 2.74 25.08
N VAL A 146 0.00 3.42 24.28
CA VAL A 146 0.23 4.85 23.94
C VAL A 146 -0.60 5.83 24.78
N GLU A 147 -1.63 5.37 25.51
CA GLU A 147 -2.49 6.28 26.28
C GLU A 147 -2.08 6.57 27.74
N VAL A 148 -0.94 6.08 28.22
CA VAL A 148 -0.54 6.24 29.65
C VAL A 148 0.64 7.20 29.87
N LYS A 149 1.14 7.91 28.84
CA LYS A 149 2.26 8.87 29.02
C LYS A 149 1.97 10.31 28.63
N THR A 150 0.77 10.80 28.86
CA THR A 150 0.51 12.24 28.79
C THR A 150 -0.37 12.67 29.96
N GLY A 151 0.27 13.10 31.04
CA GLY A 151 -0.45 13.89 32.03
C GLY A 151 -0.22 13.59 33.46
N LYS A 152 1.04 13.65 33.98
CA LYS A 152 1.30 13.90 35.40
C LYS A 152 2.79 14.18 35.63
N ASP A 153 3.34 15.26 35.14
CA ASP A 153 4.60 15.81 35.64
C ASP A 153 4.77 17.27 35.16
N SER A 154 3.86 18.13 35.57
CA SER A 154 4.04 19.58 35.46
C SER A 154 3.16 20.36 36.44
N LYS A 155 3.20 20.00 37.71
CA LYS A 155 2.58 20.83 38.77
C LYS A 155 3.27 20.61 40.14
N GLU A 156 4.56 20.64 40.25
CA GLU A 156 5.23 20.67 41.56
C GLU A 156 6.60 21.38 41.57
N GLU A 157 6.81 22.43 40.81
CA GLU A 157 7.97 23.31 40.97
C GLU A 157 7.64 24.80 40.83
N VAL A 158 6.65 25.29 41.57
CA VAL A 158 6.56 26.72 41.91
C VAL A 158 5.96 26.84 43.31
N LYS A 159 6.76 26.55 44.34
CA LYS A 159 6.61 27.09 45.70
C LYS A 159 7.80 26.68 46.55
N LYS A 160 8.90 27.40 46.38
CA LYS A 160 9.77 27.80 47.49
C LYS A 160 10.60 28.99 47.05
#